data_41e95cbda0c2b7da66ecc8a1ff112f4e
#
_entry.id   41e95cbda0c2b7da66ecc8a1ff112f4e
#
_cell.length_a   1.000
_cell.length_b   1.000
_cell.length_c   1.000
_cell.angle_alpha   90.00
_cell.angle_beta   90.00
_cell.angle_gamma   90.00
#
_symmetry.space_group_name_H-M   'P 1'
#
loop_
_entity.id
_entity.type
_entity.pdbx_description
1 polymer ?
#
loop_
_entity_poly.entity_id
_entity_poly.type
_entity_poly.pdbx_seq_one_letter_code
_entity_poly.pdbx_strand_id
1 'polypeptide(L)'
;SSFGGAIASARKAKSMSQKELAAKIVKEGGQPITPQYLNDIEHDRRSPSSDHIIRQFAKVLGVEENALYGLSGVLPEQDQKLVRRTTPAKVDAAFVAFRKMLKE
;
A
#
# COMPACT_ATOMS: atom_id res chain seq x y z
N SER A 1 -3.61 -7.83 -10.16
CA SER A 1 -3.31 -6.42 -9.92
C SER A 1 -2.00 -6.26 -9.17
N SER A 2 -1.21 -5.29 -9.53
CA SER A 2 -0.01 -4.91 -8.78
C SER A 2 -0.30 -3.67 -7.94
N PHE A 3 0.58 -3.40 -6.97
CA PHE A 3 0.49 -2.18 -6.17
C PHE A 3 0.53 -0.94 -7.08
N GLY A 4 1.53 -0.87 -7.95
CA GLY A 4 1.69 0.27 -8.85
C GLY A 4 0.52 0.44 -9.80
N GLY A 5 0.01 -0.66 -10.34
CA GLY A 5 -1.16 -0.64 -11.20
C GLY A 5 -2.40 -0.13 -10.49
N ALA A 6 -2.59 -0.53 -9.23
CA ALA A 6 -3.72 -0.04 -8.43
C ALA A 6 -3.62 1.47 -8.18
N ILE A 7 -2.42 1.97 -7.87
CA ILE A 7 -2.20 3.40 -7.68
C ILE A 7 -2.51 4.17 -8.98
N ALA A 8 -1.97 3.71 -10.11
CA ALA A 8 -2.19 4.37 -11.41
C ALA A 8 -3.68 4.39 -11.78
N SER A 9 -4.37 3.26 -11.60
CA SER A 9 -5.81 3.17 -11.91
C SER A 9 -6.63 4.11 -11.04
N ALA A 10 -6.37 4.13 -9.74
CA ALA A 10 -7.10 4.99 -8.81
C ALA A 10 -6.84 6.47 -9.11
N ARG A 11 -5.59 6.82 -9.45
CA ARG A 11 -5.22 8.18 -9.83
C ARG A 11 -6.00 8.63 -11.08
N LYS A 12 -6.01 7.79 -12.10
CA LYS A 12 -6.71 8.09 -13.36
C LYS A 12 -8.22 8.20 -13.13
N ALA A 13 -8.78 7.36 -12.27
CA ALA A 13 -10.20 7.42 -11.92
C ALA A 13 -10.58 8.76 -11.29
N LYS A 14 -9.65 9.43 -10.63
CA LYS A 14 -9.85 10.77 -10.07
C LYS A 14 -9.40 11.89 -11.01
N SER A 15 -9.06 11.56 -12.24
CA SER A 15 -8.60 12.53 -13.25
C SER A 15 -7.40 13.35 -12.78
N MET A 16 -6.51 12.73 -12.00
CA MET A 16 -5.30 13.39 -11.51
C MET A 16 -4.10 13.04 -12.39
N SER A 17 -3.24 14.03 -12.63
CA SER A 17 -1.94 13.78 -13.23
C SER A 17 -0.98 13.20 -12.19
N GLN A 18 0.13 12.62 -12.64
CA GLN A 18 1.18 12.16 -11.73
C GLN A 18 1.73 13.33 -10.90
N LYS A 19 1.89 14.48 -11.51
CA LYS A 19 2.36 15.69 -10.82
C LYS A 19 1.41 16.10 -9.70
N GLU A 20 0.11 16.08 -9.98
CA GLU A 20 -0.90 16.43 -8.98
C GLU A 20 -0.92 15.45 -7.82
N LEU A 21 -0.90 14.15 -8.10
CA LEU A 21 -0.89 13.15 -7.04
C LEU A 21 0.40 13.22 -6.22
N ALA A 22 1.55 13.32 -6.88
CA ALA A 22 2.84 13.38 -6.19
C ALA A 22 2.89 14.53 -5.18
N ALA A 23 2.33 15.68 -5.55
CA ALA A 23 2.30 16.86 -4.66
C ALA A 23 1.48 16.62 -3.38
N LYS A 24 0.57 15.64 -3.40
CA LYS A 24 -0.31 15.31 -2.26
C LYS A 24 0.21 14.21 -1.37
N ILE A 25 1.25 13.51 -1.79
CA ILE A 25 1.84 12.40 -1.03
C ILE A 25 3.11 12.92 -0.36
N VAL A 26 3.08 13.03 0.96
CA VAL A 26 4.12 13.69 1.72
C VAL A 26 4.93 12.66 2.50
N LYS A 27 6.26 12.76 2.39
CA LYS A 27 7.18 11.92 3.17
C LYS A 27 7.11 12.28 4.65
N GLU A 28 7.62 11.41 5.52
CA GLU A 28 7.64 11.66 6.95
C GLU A 28 8.34 12.97 7.32
N GLY A 29 9.34 13.38 6.52
CA GLY A 29 10.03 14.67 6.71
C GLY A 29 9.24 15.88 6.25
N GLY A 30 8.04 15.71 5.73
CA GLY A 30 7.17 16.82 5.33
C GLY A 30 7.28 17.24 3.87
N GLN A 31 8.18 16.63 3.09
CA GLN A 31 8.33 16.96 1.68
C GLN A 31 7.50 16.02 0.80
N PRO A 32 6.87 16.53 -0.27
CA PRO A 32 6.14 15.69 -1.19
C PRO A 32 7.08 14.76 -1.96
N ILE A 33 6.55 13.62 -2.41
CA ILE A 33 7.29 12.76 -3.32
C ILE A 33 7.39 13.44 -4.68
N THR A 34 8.38 13.02 -5.46
CA THR A 34 8.56 13.56 -6.81
C THR A 34 7.68 12.83 -7.82
N PRO A 35 7.32 13.46 -8.95
CA PRO A 35 6.62 12.75 -10.02
C PRO A 35 7.41 11.54 -10.53
N GLN A 36 8.74 11.62 -10.56
CA GLN A 36 9.57 10.49 -10.99
C GLN A 36 9.46 9.31 -10.01
N TYR A 37 9.48 9.59 -8.70
CA TYR A 37 9.29 8.55 -7.69
C TYR A 37 7.92 7.88 -7.86
N LEU A 38 6.87 8.68 -8.06
CA LEU A 38 5.54 8.14 -8.30
C LEU A 38 5.48 7.32 -9.58
N ASN A 39 6.11 7.78 -10.65
CA ASN A 39 6.14 7.04 -11.91
C ASN A 39 6.80 5.66 -11.71
N ASP A 40 7.88 5.60 -10.95
CA ASP A 40 8.56 4.35 -10.65
C ASP A 40 7.68 3.41 -9.83
N ILE A 41 6.92 3.93 -8.87
CA ILE A 41 5.95 3.15 -8.10
C ILE A 41 4.85 2.62 -9.02
N GLU A 42 4.27 3.46 -9.87
CA GLU A 42 3.18 3.06 -10.76
C GLU A 42 3.59 1.97 -11.76
N HIS A 43 4.87 1.92 -12.11
CA HIS A 43 5.41 0.89 -13.02
C HIS A 43 6.05 -0.28 -12.28
N ASP A 44 5.86 -0.36 -10.97
CA ASP A 44 6.40 -1.43 -10.12
C ASP A 44 7.93 -1.55 -10.19
N ARG A 45 8.61 -0.47 -10.53
CA ARG A 45 10.07 -0.41 -10.47
C ARG A 45 10.57 -0.09 -9.06
N ARG A 46 9.67 0.32 -8.20
CA ARG A 46 9.97 0.71 -6.84
C ARG A 46 8.80 0.38 -5.92
N SER A 47 9.10 -0.12 -4.74
CA SER A 47 8.10 -0.34 -3.68
C SER A 47 7.96 0.92 -2.84
N PRO A 48 6.77 1.17 -2.24
CA PRO A 48 6.63 2.29 -1.31
C PRO A 48 7.58 2.11 -0.13
N SER A 49 8.19 3.21 0.32
CA SER A 49 9.26 3.17 1.32
C SER A 49 8.80 2.98 2.76
N SER A 50 7.51 3.19 3.05
CA SER A 50 7.02 3.12 4.43
C SER A 50 5.51 2.98 4.49
N ASP A 51 5.02 2.57 5.68
CA ASP A 51 3.59 2.54 6.00
C ASP A 51 2.95 3.91 5.81
N HIS A 52 3.67 4.96 6.17
CA HIS A 52 3.19 6.33 6.04
C HIS A 52 2.79 6.65 4.59
N ILE A 53 3.63 6.28 3.63
CA ILE A 53 3.36 6.52 2.20
C ILE A 53 2.15 5.70 1.74
N ILE A 54 2.06 4.44 2.15
CA ILE A 54 0.92 3.58 1.78
C ILE A 54 -0.39 4.19 2.31
N ARG A 55 -0.39 4.64 3.57
CA ARG A 55 -1.58 5.24 4.18
C ARG A 55 -1.98 6.54 3.48
N GLN A 56 -1.00 7.34 3.04
CA GLN A 56 -1.32 8.56 2.31
C GLN A 56 -1.92 8.27 0.94
N PHE A 57 -1.41 7.29 0.22
CA PHE A 57 -2.02 6.87 -1.04
C PHE A 57 -3.48 6.45 -0.81
N ALA A 58 -3.73 5.64 0.20
CA ALA A 58 -5.09 5.18 0.50
C ALA A 58 -6.03 6.36 0.78
N LYS A 59 -5.58 7.31 1.59
CA LYS A 59 -6.37 8.47 1.97
C LYS A 59 -6.65 9.40 0.79
N VAL A 60 -5.63 9.75 0.03
CA VAL A 60 -5.75 10.68 -1.09
C VAL A 60 -6.56 10.08 -2.22
N LEU A 61 -6.37 8.79 -2.51
CA LEU A 61 -7.05 8.11 -3.61
C LEU A 61 -8.41 7.53 -3.23
N GLY A 62 -8.73 7.49 -1.94
CA GLY A 62 -10.01 6.95 -1.48
C GLY A 62 -10.10 5.43 -1.66
N VAL A 63 -8.99 4.72 -1.53
CA VAL A 63 -8.97 3.25 -1.64
C VAL A 63 -8.70 2.63 -0.28
N GLU A 64 -9.09 1.35 -0.15
CA GLU A 64 -8.92 0.63 1.10
C GLU A 64 -7.45 0.44 1.44
N GLU A 65 -7.05 0.88 2.62
CA GLU A 65 -5.68 0.78 3.10
C GLU A 65 -5.19 -0.67 3.12
N ASN A 66 -6.03 -1.58 3.63
CA ASN A 66 -5.69 -3.00 3.70
C ASN A 66 -5.46 -3.62 2.32
N ALA A 67 -6.22 -3.19 1.31
CA ALA A 67 -6.02 -3.66 -0.05
C ALA A 67 -4.65 -3.26 -0.58
N LEU A 68 -4.21 -2.04 -0.30
CA LEU A 68 -2.88 -1.57 -0.70
C LEU A 68 -1.77 -2.33 0.01
N TYR A 69 -1.93 -2.62 1.31
CA TYR A 69 -0.95 -3.44 2.03
C TYR A 69 -0.85 -4.84 1.44
N GLY A 70 -1.99 -5.45 1.13
CA GLY A 70 -1.99 -6.77 0.49
C GLY A 70 -1.21 -6.79 -0.81
N LEU A 71 -1.38 -5.76 -1.63
CA LEU A 71 -0.66 -5.63 -2.90
C LEU A 71 0.82 -5.29 -2.72
N SER A 72 1.17 -4.59 -1.63
CA SER A 72 2.56 -4.23 -1.34
C SER A 72 3.39 -5.43 -0.89
N GLY A 73 2.74 -6.48 -0.41
CA GLY A 73 3.42 -7.66 0.12
C GLY A 73 3.99 -7.47 1.52
N VAL A 74 3.63 -6.40 2.19
CA VAL A 74 4.12 -6.08 3.54
C VAL A 74 2.94 -6.02 4.50
N LEU A 75 3.09 -6.63 5.69
CA LEU A 75 2.08 -6.51 6.73
C LEU A 75 2.11 -5.11 7.34
N PRO A 76 0.94 -4.52 7.63
CA PRO A 76 0.90 -3.28 8.41
C PRO A 76 1.63 -3.44 9.74
N GLU A 77 2.21 -2.35 10.24
CA GLU A 77 2.97 -2.38 11.49
C GLU A 77 2.16 -2.96 12.65
N GLN A 78 0.89 -2.61 12.76
CA GLN A 78 0.01 -3.13 13.80
C GLN A 78 -0.12 -4.67 13.72
N ASP A 79 -0.15 -5.21 12.51
CA ASP A 79 -0.27 -6.65 12.30
C ASP A 79 1.06 -7.36 12.57
N GLN A 80 2.18 -6.72 12.23
CA GLN A 80 3.49 -7.23 12.59
C GLN A 80 3.62 -7.39 14.10
N LYS A 81 3.11 -6.44 14.87
CA LYS A 81 3.10 -6.51 16.33
C LYS A 81 2.25 -7.66 16.84
N LEU A 82 1.08 -7.88 16.24
CA LEU A 82 0.21 -9.00 16.61
C LEU A 82 0.90 -10.32 16.34
N VAL A 83 1.55 -10.48 15.19
CA VAL A 83 2.29 -11.70 14.85
C VAL A 83 3.37 -11.98 15.87
N ARG A 84 4.10 -10.97 16.33
CA ARG A 84 5.17 -11.15 17.32
C ARG A 84 4.66 -11.51 18.71
N ARG A 85 3.41 -11.17 19.03
CA ARG A 85 2.83 -11.40 20.37
C ARG A 85 2.12 -12.75 20.52
N THR A 86 1.82 -13.40 19.42
CA THR A 86 1.08 -14.65 19.44
C THR A 86 2.01 -15.84 19.20
N THR A 87 1.43 -17.05 19.13
CA THR A 87 2.19 -18.27 18.91
C THR A 87 2.34 -18.55 17.40
N PRO A 88 3.40 -19.27 17.00
CA PRO A 88 3.53 -19.71 15.61
C PRO A 88 2.33 -20.49 15.10
N ALA A 89 1.71 -21.32 15.96
CA ALA A 89 0.53 -22.09 15.57
C ALA A 89 -0.65 -21.19 15.19
N LYS A 90 -0.87 -20.10 15.95
CA LYS A 90 -1.93 -19.16 15.63
C LYS A 90 -1.63 -18.37 14.36
N VAL A 91 -0.38 -18.01 14.14
CA VAL A 91 0.03 -17.32 12.90
C VAL A 91 -0.26 -18.23 11.70
N ASP A 92 0.13 -19.50 11.78
CA ASP A 92 -0.14 -20.46 10.72
C ASP A 92 -1.63 -20.57 10.43
N ALA A 93 -2.45 -20.74 11.48
CA ALA A 93 -3.90 -20.85 11.33
C ALA A 93 -4.49 -19.58 10.69
N ALA A 94 -3.99 -18.41 11.06
CA ALA A 94 -4.46 -17.14 10.49
C ALA A 94 -4.17 -17.05 8.99
N PHE A 95 -2.97 -17.49 8.56
CA PHE A 95 -2.63 -17.49 7.14
C PHE A 95 -3.45 -18.50 6.35
N VAL A 96 -3.74 -19.65 6.94
CA VAL A 96 -4.63 -20.64 6.30
C VAL A 96 -6.03 -20.04 6.09
N ALA A 97 -6.57 -19.39 7.12
CA ALA A 97 -7.88 -18.72 7.03
C ALA A 97 -7.88 -17.61 5.99
N PHE A 98 -6.83 -16.81 5.95
CA PHE A 98 -6.64 -15.74 4.98
C PHE A 98 -6.68 -16.27 3.55
N ARG A 99 -5.92 -17.32 3.26
CA ARG A 99 -5.91 -17.91 1.91
C ARG A 99 -7.27 -18.50 1.53
N LYS A 100 -7.93 -19.15 2.48
CA LYS A 100 -9.25 -19.70 2.24
C LYS A 100 -10.26 -18.61 1.90
N MET A 101 -10.24 -17.51 2.64
CA MET A 101 -11.12 -16.37 2.39
C MET A 101 -10.90 -15.80 0.99
N LEU A 102 -9.66 -15.65 0.56
CA LEU A 102 -9.34 -15.06 -0.74
C LEU A 102 -9.68 -15.95 -1.91
N LYS A 103 -9.75 -17.25 -1.71
CA LYS A 103 -10.07 -18.23 -2.77
C LYS A 103 -11.57 -18.41 -2.99
N GLU A 104 -12.41 -17.94 -2.09
CA GLU A 104 -13.86 -18.06 -2.17
C GLU A 104 -14.49 -17.15 -3.23
#